data_abe516672aee61cc66a2d4c50a147ea2
#
_entry.id   abe516672aee61cc66a2d4c50a147ea2
#
_cell.length_a   1.000
_cell.length_b   1.000
_cell.length_c   1.000
_cell.angle_alpha   90.00
_cell.angle_beta   90.00
_cell.angle_gamma   90.00
#
_symmetry.space_group_name_H-M   'P 1'
#
loop_
_entity.id
_entity.type
_entity.pdbx_description
1 polymer ?
#
loop_
_entity_poly.entity_id
_entity_poly.type
_entity_poly.pdbx_seq_one_letter_code
_entity_poly.pdbx_strand_id
1 'polypeptide(L)'
;MKQFLLSVCVRGKKDLVLLRQRTRQLAALLGCDGTDQTILAATVFDLACQRHQRRPRATWSFWVADRRLRIAPDVWHSGPNLHIVKRLPERAILGDADIQWVIKEMGRLAPVKVFEEMQKLNQDLLQALLEARRVQRTGTIRTAA
;
A
#
# COMPACT_ATOMS: atom_id res chain seq x y z
N MET A 1 0.72 -16.06 -15.88
CA MET A 1 0.26 -16.96 -14.81
C MET A 1 0.03 -16.17 -13.53
N LYS A 2 -1.11 -16.33 -12.91
CA LYS A 2 -1.47 -15.60 -11.69
C LYS A 2 -0.92 -16.31 -10.46
N GLN A 3 -0.13 -15.61 -9.65
CA GLN A 3 0.44 -16.15 -8.42
C GLN A 3 -0.08 -15.34 -7.23
N PHE A 4 -0.89 -15.97 -6.41
CA PHE A 4 -1.46 -15.37 -5.20
C PHE A 4 -0.38 -15.21 -4.12
N LEU A 5 -0.36 -14.09 -3.43
CA LEU A 5 0.62 -13.79 -2.40
C LEU A 5 0.01 -13.78 -1.00
N LEU A 6 -0.96 -12.92 -0.77
CA LEU A 6 -1.62 -12.84 0.53
C LEU A 6 -2.96 -12.12 0.42
N SER A 7 -3.73 -12.20 1.49
CA SER A 7 -4.95 -11.42 1.62
C SER A 7 -5.01 -10.77 3.00
N VAL A 8 -5.68 -9.62 3.08
CA VAL A 8 -5.92 -8.89 4.33
C VAL A 8 -7.41 -8.63 4.44
N CYS A 9 -8.01 -9.14 5.49
CA CYS A 9 -9.42 -8.90 5.77
C CYS A 9 -9.56 -7.60 6.55
N VAL A 10 -10.26 -6.63 5.98
CA VAL A 10 -10.47 -5.32 6.59
C VAL A 10 -11.86 -5.28 7.20
N ARG A 11 -11.92 -5.16 8.53
CA ARG A 11 -13.16 -5.08 9.30
C ARG A 11 -13.28 -3.78 10.08
N GLY A 12 -12.18 -3.05 10.27
CA GLY A 12 -12.14 -1.82 11.04
C GLY A 12 -10.90 -1.01 10.74
N LYS A 13 -10.75 0.10 11.44
CA LYS A 13 -9.66 1.06 11.23
C LYS A 13 -8.26 0.43 11.43
N LYS A 14 -8.13 -0.47 12.40
CA LYS A 14 -6.86 -1.16 12.66
C LYS A 14 -6.43 -1.99 11.45
N ASP A 15 -7.37 -2.61 10.78
CA ASP A 15 -7.10 -3.44 9.60
C ASP A 15 -6.71 -2.59 8.41
N LEU A 16 -7.20 -1.35 8.30
CA LEU A 16 -6.78 -0.41 7.27
C LEU A 16 -5.28 -0.06 7.42
N VAL A 17 -4.85 0.19 8.66
CA VAL A 17 -3.45 0.44 8.97
C VAL A 17 -2.60 -0.80 8.68
N LEU A 18 -3.10 -1.97 9.02
CA LEU A 18 -2.45 -3.24 8.72
C LEU A 18 -2.30 -3.44 7.21
N LEU A 19 -3.35 -3.15 6.44
CA LEU A 19 -3.32 -3.25 4.98
C LEU A 19 -2.22 -2.36 4.39
N ARG A 20 -2.09 -1.12 4.87
CA ARG A 20 -1.04 -0.19 4.45
C ARG A 20 0.34 -0.78 4.75
N GLN A 21 0.54 -1.28 5.94
CA GLN A 21 1.80 -1.88 6.37
C GLN A 21 2.16 -3.09 5.51
N ARG A 22 1.22 -3.99 5.30
CA ARG A 22 1.44 -5.20 4.50
C ARG A 22 1.77 -4.88 3.05
N THR A 23 1.12 -3.87 2.50
CA THR A 23 1.40 -3.39 1.14
C THR A 23 2.85 -2.92 1.03
N ARG A 24 3.31 -2.13 1.99
CA ARG A 24 4.69 -1.63 2.00
C ARG A 24 5.70 -2.76 2.13
N GLN A 25 5.47 -3.69 3.06
CA GLN A 25 6.34 -4.84 3.28
C GLN A 25 6.45 -5.70 2.02
N LEU A 26 5.32 -5.98 1.39
CA LEU A 26 5.29 -6.80 0.18
C LEU A 26 6.01 -6.11 -0.98
N ALA A 27 5.79 -4.82 -1.16
CA ALA A 27 6.47 -4.04 -2.20
C ALA A 27 7.99 -4.06 -2.00
N ALA A 28 8.46 -3.97 -0.75
CA ALA A 28 9.88 -4.07 -0.43
C ALA A 28 10.46 -5.43 -0.81
N LEU A 29 9.76 -6.50 -0.48
CA LEU A 29 10.21 -7.87 -0.81
C LEU A 29 10.22 -8.13 -2.31
N LEU A 30 9.36 -7.45 -3.06
CA LEU A 30 9.31 -7.55 -4.53
C LEU A 30 10.29 -6.63 -5.23
N GLY A 31 11.14 -5.93 -4.48
CA GLY A 31 12.23 -5.12 -5.04
C GLY A 31 11.88 -3.67 -5.36
N CYS A 32 10.73 -3.18 -4.95
CA CYS A 32 10.38 -1.77 -5.14
C CYS A 32 11.27 -0.88 -4.26
N ASP A 33 11.62 0.30 -4.75
CA ASP A 33 12.37 1.27 -3.96
C ASP A 33 11.49 1.92 -2.87
N GLY A 34 12.11 2.68 -1.97
CA GLY A 34 11.40 3.30 -0.85
C GLY A 34 10.28 4.24 -1.28
N THR A 35 10.49 5.01 -2.35
CA THR A 35 9.50 5.92 -2.89
C THR A 35 8.29 5.16 -3.43
N ASP A 36 8.52 4.13 -4.23
CA ASP A 36 7.45 3.29 -4.77
C ASP A 36 6.69 2.56 -3.68
N GLN A 37 7.38 2.07 -2.66
CA GLN A 37 6.76 1.43 -1.49
C GLN A 37 5.78 2.38 -0.80
N THR A 38 6.21 3.61 -0.57
CA THR A 38 5.40 4.64 0.12
C THR A 38 4.20 5.04 -0.72
N ILE A 39 4.39 5.29 -2.01
CA ILE A 39 3.30 5.69 -2.91
C ILE A 39 2.27 4.57 -3.02
N LEU A 40 2.72 3.34 -3.21
CA LEU A 40 1.81 2.20 -3.33
C LEU A 40 1.00 1.99 -2.04
N ALA A 41 1.67 2.02 -0.89
CA ALA A 41 1.01 1.86 0.40
C ALA A 41 -0.01 2.97 0.66
N ALA A 42 0.33 4.22 0.33
CA ALA A 42 -0.58 5.35 0.48
C ALA A 42 -1.79 5.23 -0.46
N THR A 43 -1.58 4.80 -1.69
CA THR A 43 -2.66 4.61 -2.67
C THR A 43 -3.64 3.53 -2.21
N VAL A 44 -3.14 2.39 -1.77
CA VAL A 44 -3.97 1.30 -1.26
C VAL A 44 -4.75 1.75 -0.04
N PHE A 45 -4.07 2.42 0.90
CA PHE A 45 -4.69 2.91 2.12
C PHE A 45 -5.83 3.90 1.82
N ASP A 46 -5.60 4.86 0.93
CA ASP A 46 -6.59 5.86 0.56
C ASP A 46 -7.83 5.22 -0.07
N LEU A 47 -7.64 4.33 -1.03
CA LEU A 47 -8.74 3.62 -1.67
C LEU A 47 -9.49 2.72 -0.69
N ALA A 48 -8.76 2.05 0.21
CA ALA A 48 -9.37 1.20 1.22
C ALA A 48 -10.20 2.01 2.22
N CYS A 49 -9.74 3.20 2.61
CA CYS A 49 -10.48 4.10 3.49
C CYS A 49 -11.79 4.56 2.83
N GLN A 50 -11.73 4.96 1.57
CA GLN A 50 -12.92 5.38 0.83
C GLN A 50 -13.92 4.25 0.72
N ARG A 51 -13.44 3.05 0.43
CA ARG A 51 -14.30 1.89 0.28
C ARG A 51 -14.89 1.43 1.61
N HIS A 52 -14.13 1.52 2.70
CA HIS A 52 -14.57 1.13 4.03
C HIS A 52 -15.80 1.93 4.48
N GLN A 53 -15.94 3.17 4.04
CA GLN A 53 -17.10 3.99 4.32
C GLN A 53 -18.38 3.43 3.70
N ARG A 54 -18.26 2.77 2.56
CA ARG A 54 -19.40 2.19 1.82
C ARG A 54 -19.65 0.72 2.19
N ARG A 55 -18.57 -0.01 2.44
CA ARG A 55 -18.62 -1.44 2.78
C ARG A 55 -17.67 -1.71 3.93
N PRO A 56 -18.17 -1.90 5.15
CA PRO A 56 -17.33 -2.04 6.34
C PRO A 56 -16.52 -3.34 6.39
N ARG A 57 -16.78 -4.29 5.51
CA ARG A 57 -16.01 -5.54 5.44
C ARG A 57 -15.57 -5.78 4.00
N ALA A 58 -14.27 -5.96 3.81
CA ALA A 58 -13.70 -6.32 2.53
C ALA A 58 -12.43 -7.12 2.74
N THR A 59 -12.17 -8.07 1.85
CA THR A 59 -10.89 -8.79 1.83
C THR A 59 -10.08 -8.26 0.65
N TRP A 60 -8.89 -7.76 0.94
CA TRP A 60 -7.96 -7.26 -0.07
C TRP A 60 -6.99 -8.36 -0.42
N SER A 61 -6.89 -8.67 -1.70
CA SER A 61 -6.03 -9.73 -2.22
C SER A 61 -4.87 -9.14 -3.01
N PHE A 62 -3.72 -9.78 -2.88
CA PHE A 62 -2.47 -9.40 -3.54
C PHE A 62 -2.00 -10.58 -4.38
N TRP A 63 -1.73 -10.33 -5.66
CA TRP A 63 -1.18 -11.36 -6.53
C TRP A 63 -0.24 -10.75 -7.56
N VAL A 64 0.60 -11.58 -8.15
CA VAL A 64 1.49 -11.18 -9.24
C VAL A 64 1.02 -11.86 -10.51
N ALA A 65 0.90 -11.08 -11.57
CA ALA A 65 0.61 -11.58 -12.92
C ALA A 65 1.29 -10.64 -13.92
N ASP A 66 1.91 -11.23 -14.94
CA ASP A 66 2.58 -10.48 -16.02
C ASP A 66 3.58 -9.44 -15.50
N ARG A 67 4.38 -9.83 -14.52
CA ARG A 67 5.39 -8.98 -13.87
C ARG A 67 4.81 -7.71 -13.22
N ARG A 68 3.55 -7.79 -12.82
CA ARG A 68 2.87 -6.70 -12.13
C ARG A 68 2.27 -7.19 -10.83
N LEU A 69 2.44 -6.40 -9.78
CA LEU A 69 1.72 -6.59 -8.53
C LEU A 69 0.31 -6.05 -8.70
N ARG A 70 -0.67 -6.87 -8.42
CA ARG A 70 -2.08 -6.51 -8.50
C ARG A 70 -2.72 -6.60 -7.13
N ILE A 71 -3.49 -5.58 -6.80
CA ILE A 71 -4.14 -5.46 -5.50
C ILE A 71 -5.59 -5.08 -5.74
N ALA A 72 -6.50 -5.84 -5.17
CA ALA A 72 -7.93 -5.55 -5.32
C ALA A 72 -8.72 -6.03 -4.11
N PRO A 73 -9.81 -5.32 -3.77
CA PRO A 73 -10.75 -5.83 -2.78
C PRO A 73 -11.54 -6.98 -3.36
N ASP A 74 -12.00 -7.85 -2.47
CA ASP A 74 -12.92 -8.92 -2.82
C ASP A 74 -14.27 -8.31 -3.14
N VAL A 75 -14.58 -8.26 -4.43
CA VAL A 75 -15.76 -7.55 -4.88
C VAL A 75 -16.55 -8.36 -5.88
N TRP A 76 -17.63 -8.91 -5.42
CA TRP A 76 -18.57 -9.60 -6.28
C TRP A 76 -19.52 -8.65 -7.02
N HIS A 77 -19.64 -7.39 -6.57
CA HIS A 77 -20.69 -6.49 -7.03
C HIS A 77 -20.28 -5.07 -7.41
N SER A 78 -19.02 -4.71 -7.26
CA SER A 78 -18.58 -3.41 -7.76
C SER A 78 -17.81 -3.59 -9.05
N GLY A 79 -18.08 -2.73 -9.97
CA GLY A 79 -17.55 -2.78 -11.31
C GLY A 79 -16.04 -3.01 -11.38
N PRO A 80 -15.52 -3.31 -12.55
CA PRO A 80 -14.16 -3.80 -12.79
C PRO A 80 -13.04 -2.81 -12.45
N ASN A 81 -13.34 -1.67 -11.85
CA ASN A 81 -12.45 -0.52 -11.83
C ASN A 81 -11.61 -0.34 -10.57
N LEU A 82 -11.60 -1.33 -9.65
CA LEU A 82 -10.82 -1.21 -8.42
C LEU A 82 -9.65 -2.18 -8.39
N HIS A 83 -8.82 -2.08 -9.40
CA HIS A 83 -7.55 -2.78 -9.48
C HIS A 83 -6.43 -1.79 -9.35
N ILE A 84 -5.59 -1.98 -8.35
CA ILE A 84 -4.33 -1.26 -8.28
C ILE A 84 -3.28 -2.14 -8.94
N VAL A 85 -2.59 -1.61 -9.92
CA VAL A 85 -1.56 -2.33 -10.66
C VAL A 85 -0.24 -1.58 -10.53
N LYS A 86 0.77 -2.27 -10.04
CA LYS A 86 2.12 -1.73 -9.92
C LYS A 86 3.06 -2.57 -10.75
N ARG A 87 3.68 -1.96 -11.76
CA ARG A 87 4.74 -2.61 -12.54
C ARG A 87 5.94 -2.86 -11.64
N LEU A 88 6.41 -4.10 -11.61
CA LEU A 88 7.57 -4.47 -10.81
C LEU A 88 8.86 -4.10 -11.55
N PRO A 89 9.94 -3.76 -10.81
CA PRO A 89 11.22 -3.44 -11.44
C PRO A 89 11.77 -4.63 -12.21
N GLU A 90 12.56 -4.37 -13.24
CA GLU A 90 13.14 -5.42 -14.08
C GLU A 90 14.04 -6.36 -13.28
N ARG A 91 14.66 -5.84 -12.22
CA ARG A 91 15.51 -6.63 -11.31
C ARG A 91 14.72 -7.61 -10.44
N ALA A 92 13.39 -7.49 -10.39
CA ALA A 92 12.57 -8.40 -9.61
C ALA A 92 12.61 -9.79 -10.23
N ILE A 93 13.05 -10.76 -9.44
CA ILE A 93 13.08 -12.16 -9.84
C ILE A 93 11.76 -12.78 -9.41
N LEU A 94 10.98 -13.25 -10.37
CA LEU A 94 9.60 -13.70 -10.14
C LEU A 94 9.41 -15.18 -10.50
N GLY A 95 10.46 -15.98 -10.35
CA GLY A 95 10.33 -17.44 -10.47
C GLY A 95 9.49 -18.02 -9.32
N ASP A 96 9.01 -19.24 -9.50
CA ASP A 96 8.16 -19.90 -8.49
C ASP A 96 8.82 -19.95 -7.12
N ALA A 97 10.12 -20.27 -7.07
CA ALA A 97 10.88 -20.31 -5.82
C ALA A 97 10.95 -18.93 -5.14
N ASP A 98 11.10 -17.88 -5.94
CA ASP A 98 11.19 -16.50 -5.42
C ASP A 98 9.84 -16.05 -4.86
N ILE A 99 8.77 -16.38 -5.52
CA ILE A 99 7.41 -16.08 -5.03
C ILE A 99 7.12 -16.84 -3.73
N GLN A 100 7.52 -18.11 -3.65
CA GLN A 100 7.35 -18.89 -2.42
C GLN A 100 8.17 -18.29 -1.28
N TRP A 101 9.37 -17.80 -1.57
CA TRP A 101 10.19 -17.10 -0.58
C TRP A 101 9.47 -15.82 -0.08
N VAL A 102 8.90 -15.03 -0.98
CA VAL A 102 8.15 -13.82 -0.61
C VAL A 102 6.97 -14.16 0.29
N ILE A 103 6.21 -15.18 -0.05
CA ILE A 103 5.06 -15.63 0.75
C ILE A 103 5.52 -16.05 2.15
N LYS A 104 6.62 -16.80 2.23
CA LYS A 104 7.19 -17.26 3.49
C LYS A 104 7.67 -16.08 4.34
N GLU A 105 8.38 -15.12 3.73
CA GLU A 105 8.86 -13.93 4.43
C GLU A 105 7.71 -13.06 4.94
N MET A 106 6.64 -12.91 4.17
CA MET A 106 5.46 -12.17 4.62
C MET A 106 4.81 -12.83 5.83
N GLY A 107 4.81 -14.16 5.88
CA GLY A 107 4.33 -14.89 7.06
C GLY A 107 5.23 -14.73 8.27
N ARG A 108 6.54 -14.58 8.05
CA ARG A 108 7.53 -14.40 9.12
C ARG A 108 7.57 -12.97 9.65
N LEU A 109 7.34 -11.98 8.80
CA LEU A 109 7.29 -10.59 9.21
C LEU A 109 6.07 -10.39 10.10
N ALA A 110 6.32 -10.31 11.41
CA ALA A 110 5.26 -10.00 12.35
C ALA A 110 4.64 -8.65 11.97
N PRO A 111 3.32 -8.51 12.09
CA PRO A 111 2.73 -7.19 11.96
C PRO A 111 3.38 -6.29 13.01
N VAL A 112 4.08 -5.25 12.56
CA VAL A 112 4.56 -4.20 13.44
C VAL A 112 3.34 -3.72 14.22
N LYS A 113 3.50 -3.47 15.50
CA LYS A 113 2.38 -3.04 16.33
C LYS A 113 1.64 -1.90 15.63
N VAL A 114 0.34 -2.01 15.55
CA VAL A 114 -0.53 -1.02 14.90
C VAL A 114 -0.16 0.40 15.33
N PHE A 115 0.22 0.56 16.59
CA PHE A 115 0.66 1.83 17.16
C PHE A 115 1.88 2.42 16.42
N GLU A 116 2.88 1.60 16.12
CA GLU A 116 4.10 2.06 15.42
C GLU A 116 3.76 2.49 13.98
N GLU A 117 2.90 1.76 13.31
CA GLU A 117 2.46 2.13 11.96
C GLU A 117 1.64 3.42 11.97
N MET A 118 0.80 3.61 12.99
CA MET A 118 0.06 4.85 13.16
C MET A 118 0.99 6.03 13.43
N GLN A 119 2.06 5.82 14.19
CA GLN A 119 3.06 6.87 14.40
C GLN A 119 3.75 7.26 13.10
N LYS A 120 4.14 6.29 12.29
CA LYS A 120 4.73 6.57 10.97
C LYS A 120 3.77 7.34 10.07
N LEU A 121 2.52 6.92 10.02
CA LEU A 121 1.49 7.61 9.25
C LEU A 121 1.34 9.06 9.71
N ASN A 122 1.29 9.29 11.02
CA ASN A 122 1.18 10.63 11.59
C ASN A 122 2.41 11.49 11.25
N GLN A 123 3.61 10.92 11.29
CA GLN A 123 4.83 11.60 10.91
C GLN A 123 4.81 12.00 9.44
N ASP A 124 4.41 11.07 8.56
CA ASP A 124 4.32 11.33 7.13
C ASP A 124 3.31 12.46 6.83
N LEU A 125 2.16 12.44 7.51
CA LEU A 125 1.14 13.48 7.36
C LEU A 125 1.64 14.83 7.87
N LEU A 126 2.32 14.84 9.02
CA LEU A 126 2.89 16.06 9.58
C LEU A 126 3.94 16.66 8.65
N GLN A 127 4.80 15.84 8.10
CA GLN A 127 5.82 16.29 7.17
C GLN A 127 5.20 16.85 5.90
N ALA A 128 4.18 16.22 5.36
CA ALA A 128 3.45 16.71 4.20
C ALA A 128 2.81 18.08 4.48
N LEU A 129 2.22 18.26 5.66
CA LEU A 129 1.64 19.53 6.08
C LEU A 129 2.70 20.63 6.22
N LEU A 130 3.86 20.30 6.78
CA LEU A 130 4.97 21.26 6.91
C LEU A 130 5.50 21.67 5.55
N GLU A 131 5.63 20.76 4.63
CA GLU A 131 6.05 21.08 3.25
C GLU A 131 5.01 21.95 2.54
N ALA A 132 3.75 21.64 2.68
CA ALA A 132 2.67 22.46 2.11
C ALA A 132 2.71 23.90 2.65
N ARG A 133 2.92 24.07 3.95
CA ARG A 133 3.07 25.40 4.57
C ARG A 133 4.30 26.12 4.06
N ARG A 134 5.42 25.41 3.90
CA ARG A 134 6.66 25.98 3.36
C ARG A 134 6.43 26.51 1.96
N VAL A 135 5.76 25.76 1.10
CA VAL A 135 5.44 26.16 -0.27
C VAL A 135 4.52 27.38 -0.25
N GLN A 136 3.50 27.42 0.60
CA GLN A 136 2.60 28.56 0.74
C GLN A 136 3.34 29.81 1.20
N ARG A 137 4.23 29.71 2.18
CA ARG A 137 5.04 30.84 2.66
C ARG A 137 5.94 31.39 1.55
N THR A 138 6.58 30.51 0.80
CA THR A 138 7.43 30.90 -0.33
C THR A 138 6.60 31.58 -1.40
N GLY A 139 5.43 31.07 -1.71
CA GLY A 139 4.49 31.69 -2.64
C GLY A 139 3.99 33.04 -2.17
N THR A 140 3.67 33.20 -0.90
CA THR A 140 3.23 34.47 -0.30
C THR A 140 4.35 35.52 -0.34
N ILE A 141 5.58 35.13 -0.03
CA ILE A 141 6.74 36.02 -0.09
C ILE A 141 6.97 36.52 -1.52
N ARG A 142 6.84 35.63 -2.50
CA ARG A 142 6.99 35.99 -3.91
C ARG A 142 5.91 36.94 -4.39
N THR A 143 4.68 36.79 -3.91
CA THR A 143 3.58 37.66 -4.28
C THR A 143 3.65 39.02 -3.57
N ALA A 144 4.28 39.09 -2.41
CA ALA A 144 4.46 40.37 -1.66
C ALA A 144 5.63 41.21 -2.20
N ALA A 145 6.54 40.57 -2.95
CA ALA A 145 7.66 41.28 -3.55
C ALA A 145 7.30 41.81 -4.93
#